data_3cee0564c1d201d19c5195f2422bbf38
#
_entry.id   3cee0564c1d201d19c5195f2422bbf38
#
_cell.length_a   1.000
_cell.length_b   1.000
_cell.length_c   1.000
_cell.angle_alpha   90.00
_cell.angle_beta   90.00
_cell.angle_gamma   90.00
#
_symmetry.space_group_name_H-M   'P 1'
#
loop_
_entity.id
_entity.type
_entity.pdbx_description
1 polymer ?
#
loop_
_entity_poly.entity_id
_entity_poly.type
_entity_poly.pdbx_seq_one_letter_code
_entity_poly.pdbx_strand_id
1 'polypeptide(L)'
;MNNSVYLFEKPINEPVYSYAPGTPEREALKVALGRQAAQEVEIPIIIGGKEYRTGDIGNVVMPHDHKHRLGTYHKATEKEVQLAIDTALKARHDWSRLPWTERASIMMRIARLIATKYRYELNASLMLGQSKNPMQAEIDAPCELIDFLTFSAYYAGQIYSEQPLSDATMLNRMEYRGLEGFVFAVTPFNFTSIASNLNLAPAMMGNTTVWKPSSTSLYSNYLLMKIFKEAGLPDGVVNFVPGQGSTIGKVVTASESLAGFHFTGSTATFNSIWKSIASGIDRYRTYPRIVGETGGKNFVMVHPSSDAQEVAVALLRGAFEYQGQKCSAASRAYIPRSMWEDVKSRLGDMLATVKMGDVREFDNFVNAVIDEASFDNLAAYIHRAKQSNDAEIVFGGVCDKSVGYYVQPTVILAKTPNYETMCDELFGPVLTIYVYPDGEYAETLQLVDRTAKYGLTGSIFSYDRYATELALQTLEHAAGNFYINDKPTGAVVGQQPFGGSRASGTNDKAGGPINLLKWCSPRCIKETYTPPTDYTYPFLK
;
A
#
# COMPACT_ATOMS: atom_id res chain seq x y z
N MET A 1 -37.00 6.35 -1.37
CA MET A 1 -36.32 6.52 -0.06
C MET A 1 -36.46 5.19 0.67
N ASN A 2 -35.37 4.70 1.23
CA ASN A 2 -35.37 3.44 1.97
C ASN A 2 -35.53 3.78 3.46
N ASN A 3 -36.49 3.15 4.13
CA ASN A 3 -36.80 3.40 5.55
C ASN A 3 -36.04 2.44 6.49
N SER A 4 -35.08 1.67 5.97
CA SER A 4 -34.34 0.69 6.75
C SER A 4 -33.09 1.30 7.39
N VAL A 5 -32.76 0.83 8.58
CA VAL A 5 -31.46 1.06 9.24
C VAL A 5 -30.59 -0.14 8.89
N TYR A 6 -29.40 0.13 8.33
CA TYR A 6 -28.46 -0.91 7.92
C TYR A 6 -27.39 -1.09 8.98
N LEU A 7 -27.25 -2.31 9.46
CA LEU A 7 -26.17 -2.73 10.35
C LEU A 7 -25.35 -3.79 9.63
N PHE A 8 -24.10 -3.51 9.41
CA PHE A 8 -23.14 -4.51 8.94
C PHE A 8 -22.47 -5.14 10.17
N GLU A 9 -22.42 -6.46 10.20
CA GLU A 9 -21.61 -7.16 11.18
C GLU A 9 -20.13 -6.83 10.95
N LYS A 10 -19.35 -6.81 12.04
CA LYS A 10 -17.90 -6.62 11.95
C LYS A 10 -17.31 -7.76 11.12
N PRO A 11 -16.58 -7.46 10.04
CA PRO A 11 -15.99 -8.51 9.21
C PRO A 11 -14.97 -9.34 9.96
N ILE A 12 -14.80 -10.58 9.48
CA ILE A 12 -13.70 -11.46 9.85
C ILE A 12 -12.69 -11.41 8.68
N ASN A 13 -11.40 -11.37 8.99
CA ASN A 13 -10.36 -11.36 7.97
C ASN A 13 -10.41 -12.61 7.09
N GLU A 14 -10.14 -12.43 5.80
CA GLU A 14 -10.14 -13.52 4.82
C GLU A 14 -9.07 -14.56 5.18
N PRO A 15 -9.41 -15.87 5.21
CA PRO A 15 -8.45 -16.91 5.54
C PRO A 15 -7.33 -17.00 4.51
N VAL A 16 -6.09 -17.09 5.01
CA VAL A 16 -4.88 -17.23 4.20
C VAL A 16 -4.67 -18.71 3.86
N TYR A 17 -4.60 -19.06 2.58
CA TYR A 17 -4.31 -20.42 2.14
C TYR A 17 -2.81 -20.70 2.18
N SER A 18 -2.47 -21.93 2.52
CA SER A 18 -1.08 -22.31 2.79
C SER A 18 -0.28 -22.66 1.54
N TYR A 19 -0.94 -23.13 0.48
CA TYR A 19 -0.32 -23.70 -0.71
C TYR A 19 0.70 -24.81 -0.40
N ALA A 20 0.47 -25.54 0.70
CA ALA A 20 1.35 -26.64 1.11
C ALA A 20 1.36 -27.77 0.06
N PRO A 21 2.43 -28.57 -0.01
CA PRO A 21 2.47 -29.73 -0.92
C PRO A 21 1.26 -30.65 -0.76
N GLY A 22 0.63 -31.00 -1.89
CA GLY A 22 -0.54 -31.90 -1.92
C GLY A 22 -1.89 -31.24 -1.68
N THR A 23 -1.94 -29.92 -1.47
CA THR A 23 -3.22 -29.21 -1.28
C THR A 23 -3.89 -28.87 -2.62
N PRO A 24 -5.23 -28.86 -2.69
CA PRO A 24 -5.95 -28.53 -3.92
C PRO A 24 -5.66 -27.10 -4.41
N GLU A 25 -5.54 -26.14 -3.49
CA GLU A 25 -5.23 -24.75 -3.81
C GLU A 25 -3.85 -24.60 -4.48
N ARG A 26 -2.84 -25.40 -4.08
CA ARG A 26 -1.53 -25.41 -4.73
C ARG A 26 -1.62 -25.87 -6.20
N GLU A 27 -2.37 -26.93 -6.46
CA GLU A 27 -2.54 -27.42 -7.83
C GLU A 27 -3.36 -26.46 -8.70
N ALA A 28 -4.42 -25.85 -8.13
CA ALA A 28 -5.21 -24.83 -8.83
C ALA A 28 -4.37 -23.61 -9.20
N LEU A 29 -3.48 -23.16 -8.30
CA LEU A 29 -2.57 -22.05 -8.56
C LEU A 29 -1.55 -22.40 -9.66
N LYS A 30 -0.99 -23.59 -9.67
CA LYS A 30 -0.08 -24.05 -10.74
C LYS A 30 -0.76 -24.06 -12.11
N VAL A 31 -2.02 -24.50 -12.18
CA VAL A 31 -2.81 -24.47 -13.42
C VAL A 31 -2.99 -23.02 -13.90
N ALA A 32 -3.33 -22.10 -13.01
CA ALA A 32 -3.47 -20.68 -13.34
C ALA A 32 -2.15 -20.07 -13.83
N LEU A 33 -1.03 -20.36 -13.15
CA LEU A 33 0.31 -19.92 -13.54
C LEU A 33 0.69 -20.43 -14.95
N GLY A 34 0.51 -21.74 -15.22
CA GLY A 34 0.83 -22.33 -16.52
C GLY A 34 0.02 -21.68 -17.65
N ARG A 35 -1.27 -21.47 -17.42
CA ARG A 35 -2.14 -20.83 -18.40
C ARG A 35 -1.75 -19.37 -18.67
N GLN A 36 -1.52 -18.56 -17.62
CA GLN A 36 -1.19 -17.15 -17.78
C GLN A 36 0.22 -16.96 -18.38
N ALA A 37 1.18 -17.79 -18.01
CA ALA A 37 2.53 -17.75 -18.60
C ALA A 37 2.54 -18.09 -20.09
N ALA A 38 1.58 -18.88 -20.58
CA ALA A 38 1.47 -19.26 -21.99
C ALA A 38 0.73 -18.22 -22.87
N GLN A 39 0.28 -17.09 -22.28
CA GLN A 39 -0.54 -16.11 -22.99
C GLN A 39 0.09 -14.72 -22.93
N GLU A 40 0.02 -13.98 -24.02
CA GLU A 40 0.30 -12.55 -24.05
C GLU A 40 -1.01 -11.76 -24.07
N VAL A 41 -1.09 -10.68 -23.30
CA VAL A 41 -2.26 -9.80 -23.25
C VAL A 41 -1.92 -8.41 -23.80
N GLU A 42 -2.87 -7.81 -24.52
CA GLU A 42 -2.84 -6.39 -24.87
C GLU A 42 -3.66 -5.64 -23.83
N ILE A 43 -3.04 -4.71 -23.10
CA ILE A 43 -3.67 -3.93 -22.04
C ILE A 43 -4.04 -2.54 -22.59
N PRO A 44 -5.33 -2.27 -22.80
CA PRO A 44 -5.79 -0.96 -23.25
C PRO A 44 -5.88 0.04 -22.09
N ILE A 45 -6.03 1.31 -22.42
CA ILE A 45 -6.56 2.32 -21.53
C ILE A 45 -8.07 2.08 -21.39
N ILE A 46 -8.64 2.13 -20.18
CA ILE A 46 -10.08 1.90 -19.97
C ILE A 46 -10.71 3.16 -19.37
N ILE A 47 -11.57 3.81 -20.13
CA ILE A 47 -12.25 5.04 -19.74
C ILE A 47 -13.75 4.88 -20.01
N GLY A 48 -14.59 5.04 -18.98
CA GLY A 48 -16.02 4.89 -19.12
C GLY A 48 -16.44 3.52 -19.67
N GLY A 49 -15.73 2.45 -19.26
CA GLY A 49 -15.97 1.08 -19.71
C GLY A 49 -15.52 0.78 -21.14
N LYS A 50 -14.98 1.77 -21.86
CA LYS A 50 -14.48 1.63 -23.24
C LYS A 50 -12.97 1.51 -23.26
N GLU A 51 -12.46 0.70 -24.18
CA GLU A 51 -11.03 0.48 -24.41
C GLU A 51 -10.49 1.47 -25.45
N TYR A 52 -9.34 2.08 -25.14
CA TYR A 52 -8.62 2.98 -26.03
C TYR A 52 -7.20 2.47 -26.27
N ARG A 53 -6.76 2.57 -27.51
CA ARG A 53 -5.45 2.13 -28.00
C ARG A 53 -4.77 3.29 -28.72
N THR A 54 -3.67 3.79 -28.17
CA THR A 54 -2.96 4.96 -28.71
C THR A 54 -1.88 4.59 -29.73
N GLY A 55 -1.41 3.32 -29.70
CA GLY A 55 -0.27 2.91 -30.52
C GLY A 55 1.10 3.21 -29.87
N ASP A 56 1.19 4.08 -28.85
CA ASP A 56 2.38 4.20 -27.99
C ASP A 56 2.32 3.10 -26.96
N ILE A 57 3.13 2.06 -27.15
CA ILE A 57 3.09 0.83 -26.36
C ILE A 57 4.31 0.68 -25.45
N GLY A 58 4.12 -0.01 -24.34
CA GLY A 58 5.16 -0.52 -23.46
C GLY A 58 5.03 -2.03 -23.30
N ASN A 59 6.09 -2.69 -22.84
CA ASN A 59 6.09 -4.12 -22.55
C ASN A 59 5.77 -4.39 -21.09
N VAL A 60 5.12 -5.53 -20.86
CA VAL A 60 4.95 -6.14 -19.53
C VAL A 60 5.72 -7.46 -19.56
N VAL A 61 6.74 -7.58 -18.72
CA VAL A 61 7.63 -8.75 -18.66
C VAL A 61 7.59 -9.38 -17.27
N MET A 62 8.04 -10.63 -17.17
CA MET A 62 8.27 -11.28 -15.87
C MET A 62 9.57 -10.72 -15.26
N PRO A 63 9.60 -10.23 -14.01
CA PRO A 63 10.85 -9.76 -13.41
C PRO A 63 11.90 -10.88 -13.22
N HIS A 64 11.45 -12.11 -12.98
CA HIS A 64 12.29 -13.29 -12.79
C HIS A 64 12.73 -13.98 -14.10
N ASP A 65 12.15 -13.56 -15.23
CA ASP A 65 12.55 -13.94 -16.59
C ASP A 65 12.22 -12.78 -17.54
N HIS A 66 13.04 -11.73 -17.54
CA HIS A 66 12.74 -10.48 -18.24
C HIS A 66 12.69 -10.60 -19.78
N LYS A 67 13.06 -11.75 -20.34
CA LYS A 67 12.85 -12.06 -21.76
C LYS A 67 11.45 -12.59 -22.03
N HIS A 68 10.76 -13.09 -21.02
CA HIS A 68 9.39 -13.58 -21.14
C HIS A 68 8.39 -12.42 -21.06
N ARG A 69 7.72 -12.14 -22.16
CA ARG A 69 6.73 -11.10 -22.24
C ARG A 69 5.34 -11.63 -21.86
N LEU A 70 4.71 -10.99 -20.88
CA LEU A 70 3.33 -11.25 -20.47
C LEU A 70 2.32 -10.47 -21.33
N GLY A 71 2.77 -9.41 -21.97
CA GLY A 71 1.92 -8.60 -22.82
C GLY A 71 2.49 -7.23 -23.14
N THR A 72 1.62 -6.40 -23.72
CA THR A 72 1.88 -4.99 -24.02
C THR A 72 0.81 -4.11 -23.42
N TYR A 73 1.08 -2.81 -23.26
CA TYR A 73 0.09 -1.84 -22.79
C TYR A 73 0.17 -0.54 -23.57
N HIS A 74 -0.97 0.13 -23.73
CA HIS A 74 -1.06 1.44 -24.37
C HIS A 74 -0.84 2.55 -23.35
N LYS A 75 0.00 3.54 -23.69
CA LYS A 75 0.26 4.70 -22.85
C LYS A 75 -0.71 5.83 -23.21
N ALA A 76 -1.33 6.40 -22.20
CA ALA A 76 -2.24 7.53 -22.36
C ALA A 76 -1.47 8.80 -22.73
N THR A 77 -2.05 9.58 -23.65
CA THR A 77 -1.64 10.94 -23.95
C THR A 77 -2.47 11.95 -23.14
N GLU A 78 -2.17 13.24 -23.25
CA GLU A 78 -2.96 14.30 -22.60
C GLU A 78 -4.46 14.22 -22.97
N LYS A 79 -4.79 13.75 -24.18
CA LYS A 79 -6.16 13.61 -24.66
C LYS A 79 -6.95 12.53 -23.89
N GLU A 80 -6.37 11.35 -23.72
CA GLU A 80 -7.01 10.26 -22.96
C GLU A 80 -7.13 10.64 -21.48
N VAL A 81 -6.15 11.34 -20.90
CA VAL A 81 -6.22 11.83 -19.54
C VAL A 81 -7.38 12.83 -19.36
N GLN A 82 -7.53 13.79 -20.28
CA GLN A 82 -8.66 14.73 -20.23
C GLN A 82 -9.99 14.01 -20.39
N LEU A 83 -10.09 13.06 -21.32
CA LEU A 83 -11.29 12.23 -21.48
C LEU A 83 -11.63 11.45 -20.20
N ALA A 84 -10.63 10.94 -19.47
CA ALA A 84 -10.84 10.23 -18.21
C ALA A 84 -11.38 11.17 -17.11
N ILE A 85 -10.89 12.41 -17.04
CA ILE A 85 -11.40 13.45 -16.14
C ILE A 85 -12.87 13.75 -16.44
N ASP A 86 -13.20 14.05 -17.72
CA ASP A 86 -14.56 14.39 -18.13
C ASP A 86 -15.53 13.23 -17.85
N THR A 87 -15.08 12.00 -18.10
CA THR A 87 -15.86 10.77 -17.83
C THR A 87 -16.07 10.55 -16.33
N ALA A 88 -15.04 10.74 -15.51
CA ALA A 88 -15.14 10.64 -14.06
C ALA A 88 -16.15 11.67 -13.50
N LEU A 89 -16.10 12.91 -13.97
CA LEU A 89 -17.02 13.98 -13.56
C LEU A 89 -18.48 13.67 -13.96
N LYS A 90 -18.68 13.10 -15.15
CA LYS A 90 -20.01 12.67 -15.62
C LYS A 90 -20.55 11.53 -14.75
N ALA A 91 -19.75 10.48 -14.53
CA ALA A 91 -20.16 9.32 -13.74
C ALA A 91 -20.42 9.69 -12.26
N ARG A 92 -19.68 10.66 -11.73
CA ARG A 92 -19.84 11.14 -10.36
C ARG A 92 -21.28 11.55 -10.04
N HIS A 93 -22.01 12.17 -10.98
CA HIS A 93 -23.35 12.66 -10.76
C HIS A 93 -24.30 11.57 -10.25
N ASP A 94 -24.31 10.41 -10.89
CA ASP A 94 -25.19 9.30 -10.52
C ASP A 94 -24.59 8.46 -9.39
N TRP A 95 -23.25 8.20 -9.45
CA TRP A 95 -22.56 7.42 -8.44
C TRP A 95 -22.65 8.03 -7.03
N SER A 96 -22.47 9.33 -6.88
CA SER A 96 -22.54 10.01 -5.58
C SER A 96 -23.95 10.02 -4.97
N ARG A 97 -24.99 9.85 -5.80
CA ARG A 97 -26.40 9.79 -5.36
C ARG A 97 -26.91 8.39 -5.14
N LEU A 98 -26.18 7.39 -5.63
CA LEU A 98 -26.50 5.99 -5.35
C LEU A 98 -26.45 5.76 -3.84
N PRO A 99 -27.47 5.13 -3.22
CA PRO A 99 -27.43 4.79 -1.81
C PRO A 99 -26.12 4.11 -1.44
N TRP A 100 -25.54 4.47 -0.30
CA TRP A 100 -24.25 3.91 0.11
C TRP A 100 -24.28 2.38 0.25
N THR A 101 -25.42 1.81 0.60
CA THR A 101 -25.64 0.36 0.68
C THR A 101 -25.54 -0.34 -0.68
N GLU A 102 -25.96 0.33 -1.76
CA GLU A 102 -25.78 -0.19 -3.12
C GLU A 102 -24.30 -0.16 -3.52
N ARG A 103 -23.59 0.91 -3.14
CA ARG A 103 -22.14 0.97 -3.34
C ARG A 103 -21.43 -0.14 -2.55
N ALA A 104 -21.79 -0.32 -1.27
CA ALA A 104 -21.28 -1.41 -0.44
C ALA A 104 -21.56 -2.78 -1.05
N SER A 105 -22.77 -2.98 -1.60
CA SER A 105 -23.15 -4.23 -2.27
C SER A 105 -22.24 -4.56 -3.47
N ILE A 106 -21.80 -3.55 -4.22
CA ILE A 106 -20.83 -3.74 -5.30
C ILE A 106 -19.46 -4.14 -4.73
N MET A 107 -18.99 -3.49 -3.65
CA MET A 107 -17.73 -3.86 -2.99
C MET A 107 -17.75 -5.31 -2.49
N MET A 108 -18.87 -5.73 -1.88
CA MET A 108 -19.05 -7.12 -1.43
C MET A 108 -19.07 -8.11 -2.60
N ARG A 109 -19.63 -7.74 -3.78
CA ARG A 109 -19.56 -8.59 -4.98
C ARG A 109 -18.14 -8.71 -5.52
N ILE A 110 -17.35 -7.62 -5.51
CA ILE A 110 -15.92 -7.67 -5.88
C ILE A 110 -15.19 -8.64 -4.94
N ALA A 111 -15.36 -8.48 -3.63
CA ALA A 111 -14.77 -9.38 -2.63
C ALA A 111 -15.13 -10.85 -2.88
N ARG A 112 -16.41 -11.13 -3.12
CA ARG A 112 -16.88 -12.48 -3.41
C ARG A 112 -16.27 -13.08 -4.69
N LEU A 113 -16.19 -12.29 -5.76
CA LEU A 113 -15.58 -12.76 -7.02
C LEU A 113 -14.11 -13.10 -6.81
N ILE A 114 -13.39 -12.29 -6.03
CA ILE A 114 -11.98 -12.54 -5.70
C ILE A 114 -11.86 -13.81 -4.85
N ALA A 115 -12.64 -13.94 -3.79
CA ALA A 115 -12.59 -15.10 -2.89
C ALA A 115 -12.88 -16.44 -3.60
N THR A 116 -13.68 -16.43 -4.66
CA THR A 116 -14.16 -17.64 -5.32
C THR A 116 -13.57 -17.86 -6.72
N LYS A 117 -13.92 -16.99 -7.66
CA LYS A 117 -13.62 -17.19 -9.09
C LYS A 117 -12.18 -16.78 -9.45
N TYR A 118 -11.68 -15.69 -8.86
CA TYR A 118 -10.46 -15.04 -9.31
C TYR A 118 -9.26 -15.22 -8.38
N ARG A 119 -9.37 -15.97 -7.28
CA ARG A 119 -8.32 -16.12 -6.29
C ARG A 119 -6.98 -16.58 -6.90
N TYR A 120 -7.02 -17.70 -7.59
CA TYR A 120 -5.80 -18.26 -8.20
C TYR A 120 -5.33 -17.48 -9.42
N GLU A 121 -6.29 -16.89 -10.16
CA GLU A 121 -5.96 -16.01 -11.29
C GLU A 121 -5.20 -14.77 -10.84
N LEU A 122 -5.69 -14.17 -9.76
CA LEU A 122 -5.10 -12.97 -9.22
C LEU A 122 -3.72 -13.28 -8.63
N ASN A 123 -3.60 -14.36 -7.87
CA ASN A 123 -2.31 -14.82 -7.35
C ASN A 123 -1.30 -15.09 -8.48
N ALA A 124 -1.71 -15.82 -9.51
CA ALA A 124 -0.85 -16.09 -10.65
C ALA A 124 -0.38 -14.80 -11.35
N SER A 125 -1.27 -13.81 -11.48
CA SER A 125 -0.91 -12.53 -12.09
C SER A 125 0.12 -11.74 -11.27
N LEU A 126 0.06 -11.80 -9.94
CA LEU A 126 1.06 -11.20 -9.06
C LEU A 126 2.38 -11.95 -9.09
N MET A 127 2.31 -13.27 -9.07
CA MET A 127 3.51 -14.11 -9.14
C MET A 127 4.29 -13.84 -10.43
N LEU A 128 3.62 -13.86 -11.57
CA LEU A 128 4.27 -13.65 -12.87
C LEU A 128 4.69 -12.19 -13.09
N GLY A 129 3.80 -11.23 -12.81
CA GLY A 129 4.02 -9.83 -13.13
C GLY A 129 4.81 -9.03 -12.09
N GLN A 130 4.82 -9.47 -10.83
CA GLN A 130 5.47 -8.75 -9.72
C GLN A 130 6.48 -9.61 -8.97
N SER A 131 6.74 -10.83 -9.42
CA SER A 131 7.72 -11.77 -8.86
C SER A 131 7.48 -12.08 -7.37
N LYS A 132 6.23 -12.34 -7.00
CA LYS A 132 5.83 -12.79 -5.67
C LYS A 132 5.83 -14.30 -5.57
N ASN A 133 6.23 -14.86 -4.42
CA ASN A 133 5.97 -16.25 -4.13
C ASN A 133 4.48 -16.48 -3.78
N PRO A 134 4.00 -17.75 -3.69
CA PRO A 134 2.59 -18.04 -3.43
C PRO A 134 2.03 -17.35 -2.19
N MET A 135 2.78 -17.34 -1.07
CA MET A 135 2.34 -16.75 0.19
C MET A 135 2.22 -15.22 0.07
N GLN A 136 3.20 -14.57 -0.56
CA GLN A 136 3.19 -13.11 -0.72
C GLN A 136 2.13 -12.65 -1.72
N ALA A 137 1.78 -13.45 -2.71
CA ALA A 137 0.65 -13.19 -3.60
C ALA A 137 -0.68 -13.34 -2.87
N GLU A 138 -0.83 -14.41 -2.07
CA GLU A 138 -2.05 -14.73 -1.32
C GLU A 138 -2.41 -13.66 -0.29
N ILE A 139 -1.44 -13.22 0.52
CA ILE A 139 -1.70 -12.19 1.55
C ILE A 139 -1.99 -10.83 0.94
N ASP A 140 -1.39 -10.47 -0.21
CA ASP A 140 -1.66 -9.22 -0.90
C ASP A 140 -3.06 -9.24 -1.54
N ALA A 141 -3.20 -9.97 -2.65
CA ALA A 141 -4.33 -9.72 -3.52
C ALA A 141 -5.64 -10.36 -3.05
N PRO A 142 -5.74 -11.66 -2.74
CA PRO A 142 -7.00 -12.18 -2.22
C PRO A 142 -7.30 -11.66 -0.81
N CYS A 143 -6.40 -11.87 0.15
CA CYS A 143 -6.73 -11.62 1.55
C CYS A 143 -6.87 -10.13 1.86
N GLU A 144 -5.83 -9.34 1.65
CA GLU A 144 -5.85 -7.92 2.02
C GLU A 144 -6.88 -7.12 1.20
N LEU A 145 -7.06 -7.44 -0.10
CA LEU A 145 -8.04 -6.73 -0.93
C LEU A 145 -9.48 -7.04 -0.50
N ILE A 146 -9.81 -8.30 -0.21
CA ILE A 146 -11.12 -8.70 0.33
C ILE A 146 -11.37 -7.97 1.64
N ASP A 147 -10.37 -7.94 2.52
CA ASP A 147 -10.47 -7.26 3.80
C ASP A 147 -10.67 -5.74 3.62
N PHE A 148 -9.94 -5.08 2.74
CA PHE A 148 -10.18 -3.65 2.43
C PHE A 148 -11.63 -3.40 2.02
N LEU A 149 -12.22 -4.26 1.20
CA LEU A 149 -13.58 -4.09 0.71
C LEU A 149 -14.63 -4.30 1.80
N THR A 150 -14.50 -5.38 2.55
CA THR A 150 -15.47 -5.76 3.60
C THR A 150 -15.42 -4.80 4.79
N PHE A 151 -14.21 -4.46 5.25
CA PHE A 151 -14.04 -3.48 6.33
C PHE A 151 -14.41 -2.06 5.91
N SER A 152 -14.18 -1.66 4.65
CA SER A 152 -14.63 -0.34 4.16
C SER A 152 -16.16 -0.24 4.15
N ALA A 153 -16.89 -1.30 3.77
CA ALA A 153 -18.35 -1.32 3.85
C ALA A 153 -18.84 -1.19 5.31
N TYR A 154 -18.22 -1.91 6.23
CA TYR A 154 -18.51 -1.84 7.66
C TYR A 154 -18.25 -0.45 8.24
N TYR A 155 -17.06 0.11 8.01
CA TYR A 155 -16.71 1.46 8.51
C TYR A 155 -17.53 2.56 7.87
N ALA A 156 -17.93 2.44 6.59
CA ALA A 156 -18.84 3.38 5.98
C ALA A 156 -20.19 3.40 6.71
N GLY A 157 -20.72 2.23 7.10
CA GLY A 157 -21.93 2.14 7.92
C GLY A 157 -21.79 2.88 9.26
N GLN A 158 -20.66 2.72 9.94
CA GLN A 158 -20.36 3.46 11.19
C GLN A 158 -20.31 4.98 10.95
N ILE A 159 -19.60 5.43 9.92
CA ILE A 159 -19.49 6.86 9.58
C ILE A 159 -20.88 7.46 9.30
N TYR A 160 -21.71 6.78 8.50
CA TYR A 160 -23.05 7.28 8.16
C TYR A 160 -24.01 7.26 9.37
N SER A 161 -23.75 6.47 10.40
CA SER A 161 -24.55 6.44 11.64
C SER A 161 -24.24 7.60 12.60
N GLU A 162 -23.10 8.28 12.44
CA GLU A 162 -22.71 9.42 13.27
C GLU A 162 -23.55 10.65 12.92
N GLN A 163 -24.50 10.99 13.80
CA GLN A 163 -25.44 12.08 13.55
C GLN A 163 -25.46 13.10 14.69
N PRO A 164 -25.68 14.39 14.38
CA PRO A 164 -25.78 15.43 15.40
C PRO A 164 -27.08 15.29 16.23
N LEU A 165 -27.08 15.91 17.40
CA LEU A 165 -28.24 15.92 18.28
C LEU A 165 -29.40 16.71 17.65
N SER A 166 -30.61 16.19 17.80
CA SER A 166 -31.89 16.81 17.47
C SER A 166 -32.74 16.99 18.75
N ASP A 167 -33.72 17.85 18.71
CA ASP A 167 -34.70 18.04 19.79
C ASP A 167 -36.15 18.12 19.27
N ALA A 168 -37.09 18.40 20.16
CA ALA A 168 -38.51 18.46 19.80
C ALA A 168 -38.84 19.61 18.81
N THR A 169 -37.99 20.61 18.66
CA THR A 169 -38.21 21.81 17.83
C THR A 169 -37.49 21.74 16.49
N MET A 170 -36.48 20.85 16.36
CA MET A 170 -35.66 20.76 15.16
C MET A 170 -35.11 19.37 14.91
N LEU A 171 -34.91 19.06 13.63
CA LEU A 171 -34.14 17.89 13.17
C LEU A 171 -32.80 18.38 12.63
N ASN A 172 -31.74 17.84 13.19
CA ASN A 172 -30.38 18.01 12.67
C ASN A 172 -29.92 16.68 12.03
N ARG A 173 -29.29 16.76 10.87
CA ARG A 173 -28.72 15.59 10.19
C ARG A 173 -27.42 15.94 9.49
N MET A 174 -26.51 14.99 9.43
CA MET A 174 -25.25 15.05 8.71
C MET A 174 -25.35 14.22 7.43
N GLU A 175 -25.06 14.84 6.30
CA GLU A 175 -24.85 14.14 5.02
C GLU A 175 -23.36 14.02 4.74
N TYR A 176 -22.88 12.79 4.60
CA TYR A 176 -21.50 12.51 4.21
C TYR A 176 -21.44 12.37 2.68
N ARG A 177 -21.29 13.51 1.99
CA ARG A 177 -21.26 13.57 0.52
C ARG A 177 -19.89 13.20 -0.02
N GLY A 178 -19.79 12.64 -1.23
CA GLY A 178 -18.56 12.59 -2.00
C GLY A 178 -18.02 14.00 -2.29
N LEU A 179 -16.74 14.09 -2.57
CA LEU A 179 -16.04 15.34 -2.87
C LEU A 179 -16.58 15.99 -4.15
N GLU A 180 -16.47 17.31 -4.29
CA GLU A 180 -16.91 18.06 -5.47
C GLU A 180 -15.83 18.02 -6.56
N GLY A 181 -15.75 16.90 -7.29
CA GLY A 181 -14.77 16.67 -8.33
C GLY A 181 -14.39 15.18 -8.41
N PHE A 182 -13.20 14.89 -8.92
CA PHE A 182 -12.66 13.54 -9.02
C PHE A 182 -11.43 13.36 -8.11
N VAL A 183 -11.10 12.10 -7.82
CA VAL A 183 -9.89 11.73 -7.08
C VAL A 183 -8.84 11.21 -8.06
N PHE A 184 -7.63 11.72 -7.97
CA PHE A 184 -6.47 11.19 -8.68
C PHE A 184 -5.81 10.10 -7.85
N ALA A 185 -5.92 8.84 -8.30
CA ALA A 185 -5.31 7.69 -7.65
C ALA A 185 -4.01 7.30 -8.37
N VAL A 186 -2.89 7.39 -7.66
CA VAL A 186 -1.57 6.95 -8.15
C VAL A 186 -1.09 5.79 -7.31
N THR A 187 -0.95 4.62 -7.91
CA THR A 187 -0.80 3.36 -7.17
C THR A 187 0.58 2.74 -7.36
N PRO A 188 1.07 2.01 -6.32
CA PRO A 188 2.39 1.41 -6.32
C PRO A 188 2.41 0.11 -7.15
N PHE A 189 3.60 -0.46 -7.30
CA PHE A 189 3.75 -1.75 -7.97
C PHE A 189 3.66 -2.94 -7.01
N ASN A 190 4.00 -2.74 -5.75
CA ASN A 190 4.31 -3.83 -4.82
C ASN A 190 3.08 -4.52 -4.21
N PHE A 191 1.93 -3.84 -4.12
CA PHE A 191 0.69 -4.39 -3.59
C PHE A 191 -0.51 -4.05 -4.49
N THR A 192 -1.12 -5.08 -5.05
CA THR A 192 -2.33 -4.98 -5.89
C THR A 192 -3.57 -4.65 -5.05
N SER A 193 -3.63 -5.11 -3.80
CA SER A 193 -4.62 -4.71 -2.81
C SER A 193 -4.62 -3.19 -2.58
N ILE A 194 -3.44 -2.59 -2.41
CA ILE A 194 -3.29 -1.14 -2.25
C ILE A 194 -3.74 -0.42 -3.53
N ALA A 195 -3.35 -0.93 -4.71
CA ALA A 195 -3.80 -0.35 -5.97
C ALA A 195 -5.32 -0.33 -6.11
N SER A 196 -6.00 -1.38 -5.67
CA SER A 196 -7.46 -1.44 -5.57
C SER A 196 -8.00 -0.46 -4.54
N ASN A 197 -7.46 -0.45 -3.31
CA ASN A 197 -7.96 0.37 -2.22
C ASN A 197 -7.86 1.88 -2.51
N LEU A 198 -6.80 2.34 -3.19
CA LEU A 198 -6.65 3.74 -3.55
C LEU A 198 -7.78 4.24 -4.47
N ASN A 199 -8.41 3.34 -5.21
CA ASN A 199 -9.58 3.62 -6.05
C ASN A 199 -10.90 3.37 -5.31
N LEU A 200 -11.01 2.24 -4.62
CA LEU A 200 -12.29 1.77 -4.09
C LEU A 200 -12.65 2.38 -2.73
N ALA A 201 -11.69 2.81 -1.92
CA ALA A 201 -11.99 3.57 -0.69
C ALA A 201 -12.67 4.92 -1.01
N PRO A 202 -12.15 5.77 -1.92
CA PRO A 202 -12.89 6.94 -2.39
C PRO A 202 -14.22 6.57 -3.05
N ALA A 203 -14.27 5.50 -3.87
CA ALA A 203 -15.49 5.08 -4.55
C ALA A 203 -16.58 4.65 -3.57
N MET A 204 -16.24 3.93 -2.49
CA MET A 204 -17.17 3.57 -1.42
C MET A 204 -17.86 4.81 -0.85
N MET A 205 -17.14 5.93 -0.70
CA MET A 205 -17.67 7.18 -0.18
C MET A 205 -18.30 8.08 -1.25
N GLY A 206 -18.55 7.56 -2.46
CA GLY A 206 -19.30 8.23 -3.53
C GLY A 206 -18.45 9.09 -4.49
N ASN A 207 -17.14 8.86 -4.52
CA ASN A 207 -16.23 9.53 -5.46
C ASN A 207 -15.97 8.69 -6.70
N THR A 208 -15.44 9.34 -7.73
CA THR A 208 -14.92 8.70 -8.94
C THR A 208 -13.42 8.94 -9.06
N THR A 209 -12.71 8.05 -9.73
CA THR A 209 -11.25 8.11 -9.80
C THR A 209 -10.73 8.15 -11.22
N VAL A 210 -9.63 8.90 -11.40
CA VAL A 210 -8.70 8.75 -12.52
C VAL A 210 -7.49 8.01 -11.97
N TRP A 211 -7.30 6.77 -12.42
CA TRP A 211 -6.31 5.86 -11.89
C TRP A 211 -5.07 5.78 -12.76
N LYS A 212 -3.94 6.24 -12.23
CA LYS A 212 -2.61 6.03 -12.82
C LYS A 212 -1.94 4.84 -12.14
N PRO A 213 -1.98 3.62 -12.72
CA PRO A 213 -1.30 2.44 -12.17
C PRO A 213 0.22 2.55 -12.35
N SER A 214 0.99 1.79 -11.56
CA SER A 214 2.40 1.57 -11.86
C SER A 214 2.57 0.77 -13.14
N SER A 215 3.53 1.13 -13.98
CA SER A 215 3.82 0.43 -15.24
C SER A 215 4.31 -1.00 -15.03
N THR A 216 4.87 -1.32 -13.86
CA THR A 216 5.43 -2.63 -13.52
C THR A 216 4.42 -3.56 -12.82
N SER A 217 3.15 -3.12 -12.62
CA SER A 217 2.07 -3.95 -12.06
C SER A 217 0.80 -3.97 -12.91
N LEU A 218 0.93 -3.62 -14.20
CA LEU A 218 -0.23 -3.49 -15.10
C LEU A 218 -0.96 -4.81 -15.31
N TYR A 219 -0.26 -5.94 -15.26
CA TYR A 219 -0.85 -7.25 -15.52
C TYR A 219 -1.95 -7.59 -14.49
N SER A 220 -1.65 -7.48 -13.20
CA SER A 220 -2.61 -7.68 -12.12
C SER A 220 -3.67 -6.58 -12.06
N ASN A 221 -3.29 -5.32 -12.27
CA ASN A 221 -4.20 -4.18 -12.23
C ASN A 221 -5.24 -4.20 -13.36
N TYR A 222 -4.87 -4.70 -14.55
CA TYR A 222 -5.82 -4.92 -15.63
C TYR A 222 -6.85 -6.01 -15.29
N LEU A 223 -6.41 -7.08 -14.60
CA LEU A 223 -7.33 -8.11 -14.11
C LEU A 223 -8.33 -7.52 -13.10
N LEU A 224 -7.90 -6.60 -12.22
CA LEU A 224 -8.81 -5.90 -11.32
C LEU A 224 -9.91 -5.15 -12.09
N MET A 225 -9.59 -4.45 -13.18
CA MET A 225 -10.60 -3.76 -13.99
C MET A 225 -11.65 -4.71 -14.56
N LYS A 226 -11.26 -5.92 -14.95
CA LYS A 226 -12.20 -6.97 -15.40
C LYS A 226 -13.11 -7.43 -14.25
N ILE A 227 -12.55 -7.64 -13.07
CA ILE A 227 -13.28 -8.04 -11.86
C ILE A 227 -14.27 -6.93 -11.46
N PHE A 228 -13.86 -5.67 -11.47
CA PHE A 228 -14.73 -4.53 -11.15
C PHE A 228 -15.93 -4.46 -12.09
N LYS A 229 -15.69 -4.62 -13.39
CA LYS A 229 -16.76 -4.64 -14.41
C LYS A 229 -17.72 -5.80 -14.20
N GLU A 230 -17.21 -7.01 -13.97
CA GLU A 230 -18.04 -8.20 -13.72
C GLU A 230 -18.88 -8.06 -12.44
N ALA A 231 -18.34 -7.42 -11.40
CA ALA A 231 -19.06 -7.14 -10.16
C ALA A 231 -20.15 -6.07 -10.32
N GLY A 232 -20.22 -5.40 -11.45
CA GLY A 232 -21.20 -4.36 -11.75
C GLY A 232 -20.81 -2.97 -11.24
N LEU A 233 -19.51 -2.68 -11.08
CA LEU A 233 -19.05 -1.30 -10.85
C LEU A 233 -19.41 -0.46 -12.10
N PRO A 234 -20.17 0.64 -11.95
CA PRO A 234 -20.60 1.43 -13.10
C PRO A 234 -19.42 2.02 -13.89
N ASP A 235 -19.58 2.07 -15.21
CA ASP A 235 -18.59 2.64 -16.12
C ASP A 235 -18.28 4.09 -15.76
N GLY A 236 -17.00 4.43 -15.70
CA GLY A 236 -16.53 5.78 -15.37
C GLY A 236 -16.31 6.05 -13.87
N VAL A 237 -16.72 5.15 -12.96
CA VAL A 237 -16.41 5.28 -11.52
C VAL A 237 -14.90 5.14 -11.30
N VAL A 238 -14.27 4.18 -11.95
CA VAL A 238 -12.81 4.02 -12.00
C VAL A 238 -12.38 4.08 -13.46
N ASN A 239 -11.46 4.97 -13.80
CA ASN A 239 -10.91 5.13 -15.15
C ASN A 239 -9.43 4.76 -15.13
N PHE A 240 -9.06 3.70 -15.84
CA PHE A 240 -7.71 3.12 -15.84
C PHE A 240 -6.85 3.75 -16.92
N VAL A 241 -5.83 4.51 -16.51
CA VAL A 241 -5.02 5.37 -17.37
C VAL A 241 -3.53 5.03 -17.21
N PRO A 242 -3.04 3.91 -17.78
CA PRO A 242 -1.60 3.62 -17.80
C PRO A 242 -0.85 4.64 -18.67
N GLY A 243 0.38 4.98 -18.28
CA GLY A 243 1.18 5.94 -19.04
C GLY A 243 2.23 6.64 -18.19
N GLN A 244 2.86 7.65 -18.78
CA GLN A 244 3.90 8.43 -18.11
C GLN A 244 3.33 9.33 -17.01
N GLY A 245 3.92 9.25 -15.81
CA GLY A 245 3.48 10.02 -14.64
C GLY A 245 3.54 11.54 -14.84
N SER A 246 4.54 12.03 -15.56
CA SER A 246 4.69 13.46 -15.88
C SER A 246 3.55 13.98 -16.78
N THR A 247 3.20 13.23 -17.82
CA THR A 247 2.10 13.59 -18.73
C THR A 247 0.76 13.60 -18.01
N ILE A 248 0.47 12.51 -17.27
CA ILE A 248 -0.80 12.37 -16.55
C ILE A 248 -0.90 13.40 -15.42
N GLY A 249 0.16 13.55 -14.61
CA GLY A 249 0.20 14.48 -13.49
C GLY A 249 0.00 15.93 -13.94
N LYS A 250 0.60 16.34 -15.06
CA LYS A 250 0.45 17.69 -15.63
C LYS A 250 -1.02 18.02 -15.93
N VAL A 251 -1.73 17.13 -16.62
CA VAL A 251 -3.14 17.33 -17.00
C VAL A 251 -4.04 17.32 -15.77
N VAL A 252 -3.86 16.34 -14.89
CA VAL A 252 -4.68 16.16 -13.69
C VAL A 252 -4.55 17.33 -12.74
N THR A 253 -3.32 17.78 -12.43
CA THR A 253 -3.10 18.90 -11.49
C THR A 253 -3.47 20.26 -12.07
N ALA A 254 -3.65 20.37 -13.39
CA ALA A 254 -4.17 21.57 -14.04
C ALA A 254 -5.70 21.67 -14.00
N SER A 255 -6.42 20.58 -13.73
CA SER A 255 -7.88 20.55 -13.71
C SER A 255 -8.45 21.22 -12.46
N GLU A 256 -9.34 22.20 -12.63
CA GLU A 256 -10.06 22.87 -11.53
C GLU A 256 -10.93 21.93 -10.69
N SER A 257 -11.30 20.78 -11.26
CA SER A 257 -12.15 19.76 -10.64
C SER A 257 -11.38 18.67 -9.89
N LEU A 258 -10.06 18.79 -9.71
CA LEU A 258 -9.31 17.90 -8.84
C LEU A 258 -9.75 18.12 -7.39
N ALA A 259 -10.40 17.11 -6.81
CA ALA A 259 -10.92 17.17 -5.44
C ALA A 259 -10.14 16.32 -4.44
N GLY A 260 -9.33 15.38 -4.92
CA GLY A 260 -8.48 14.56 -4.06
C GLY A 260 -7.30 13.95 -4.80
N PHE A 261 -6.24 13.68 -4.06
CA PHE A 261 -5.05 12.98 -4.49
C PHE A 261 -4.76 11.85 -3.51
N HIS A 262 -4.89 10.60 -3.99
CA HIS A 262 -4.65 9.39 -3.23
C HIS A 262 -3.43 8.68 -3.80
N PHE A 263 -2.38 8.60 -3.01
CA PHE A 263 -1.06 8.21 -3.47
C PHE A 263 -0.43 7.13 -2.60
N THR A 264 0.18 6.15 -3.25
CA THR A 264 1.21 5.30 -2.64
C THR A 264 2.36 5.13 -3.61
N GLY A 265 3.59 5.42 -3.17
CA GLY A 265 4.79 5.35 -4.00
C GLY A 265 5.97 6.09 -3.39
N SER A 266 6.92 6.55 -4.23
CA SER A 266 8.12 7.22 -3.73
C SER A 266 7.83 8.60 -3.11
N THR A 267 8.51 8.91 -2.01
CA THR A 267 8.42 10.22 -1.35
C THR A 267 8.72 11.38 -2.30
N ALA A 268 9.68 11.21 -3.22
CA ALA A 268 10.03 12.25 -4.19
C ALA A 268 8.87 12.57 -5.14
N THR A 269 8.19 11.54 -5.66
CA THR A 269 7.02 11.70 -6.54
C THR A 269 5.86 12.35 -5.79
N PHE A 270 5.58 11.91 -4.57
CA PHE A 270 4.53 12.50 -3.72
C PHE A 270 4.77 13.99 -3.51
N ASN A 271 5.98 14.36 -3.08
CA ASN A 271 6.36 15.75 -2.85
C ASN A 271 6.25 16.60 -4.12
N SER A 272 6.61 16.04 -5.29
CA SER A 272 6.51 16.74 -6.58
C SER A 272 5.06 17.05 -6.95
N ILE A 273 4.16 16.06 -6.81
CA ILE A 273 2.73 16.24 -7.11
C ILE A 273 2.08 17.18 -6.09
N TRP A 274 2.39 17.06 -4.80
CA TRP A 274 1.89 17.97 -3.77
C TRP A 274 2.30 19.42 -4.05
N LYS A 275 3.57 19.66 -4.40
CA LYS A 275 4.04 20.99 -4.81
C LYS A 275 3.27 21.51 -6.03
N SER A 276 2.99 20.66 -7.02
CA SER A 276 2.20 21.04 -8.19
C SER A 276 0.77 21.44 -7.82
N ILE A 277 0.12 20.68 -6.93
CA ILE A 277 -1.21 21.02 -6.40
C ILE A 277 -1.16 22.33 -5.61
N ALA A 278 -0.21 22.50 -4.70
CA ALA A 278 -0.07 23.70 -3.89
C ALA A 278 0.18 24.96 -4.74
N SER A 279 0.98 24.85 -5.80
CA SER A 279 1.25 25.96 -6.73
C SER A 279 0.02 26.40 -7.52
N GLY A 280 -1.00 25.54 -7.61
CA GLY A 280 -2.24 25.82 -8.32
C GLY A 280 -3.46 26.01 -7.42
N ILE A 281 -3.26 26.27 -6.13
CA ILE A 281 -4.33 26.21 -5.11
C ILE A 281 -5.55 27.08 -5.42
N ASP A 282 -5.37 28.23 -6.02
CA ASP A 282 -6.43 29.19 -6.33
C ASP A 282 -7.33 28.77 -7.51
N ARG A 283 -6.93 27.74 -8.28
CA ARG A 283 -7.72 27.28 -9.43
C ARG A 283 -8.80 26.25 -9.07
N TYR A 284 -8.62 25.53 -7.95
CA TYR A 284 -9.50 24.43 -7.61
C TYR A 284 -10.84 24.90 -7.02
N ARG A 285 -11.93 24.25 -7.43
CA ARG A 285 -13.28 24.50 -6.87
C ARG A 285 -13.38 24.17 -5.40
N THR A 286 -12.59 23.23 -4.92
CA THR A 286 -12.48 22.83 -3.52
C THR A 286 -11.02 22.53 -3.21
N TYR A 287 -10.58 22.68 -1.98
CA TYR A 287 -9.24 22.28 -1.59
C TYR A 287 -9.08 20.76 -1.76
N PRO A 288 -8.18 20.28 -2.64
CA PRO A 288 -7.99 18.86 -2.85
C PRO A 288 -7.56 18.15 -1.56
N ARG A 289 -8.20 17.03 -1.24
CA ARG A 289 -7.75 16.17 -0.15
C ARG A 289 -6.46 15.48 -0.59
N ILE A 290 -5.44 15.53 0.26
CA ILE A 290 -4.16 14.87 -0.01
C ILE A 290 -3.99 13.75 0.99
N VAL A 291 -3.91 12.52 0.49
CA VAL A 291 -3.67 11.31 1.26
C VAL A 291 -2.50 10.57 0.60
N GLY A 292 -1.44 10.39 1.35
CA GLY A 292 -0.20 9.78 0.84
C GLY A 292 0.41 8.78 1.80
N GLU A 293 0.79 7.64 1.24
CA GLU A 293 1.67 6.66 1.83
C GLU A 293 2.95 6.60 0.99
N THR A 294 4.08 6.82 1.63
CA THR A 294 5.36 6.93 0.90
C THR A 294 6.40 5.96 1.45
N GLY A 295 7.67 6.29 1.29
CA GLY A 295 8.76 5.41 1.70
C GLY A 295 8.85 5.12 3.19
N GLY A 296 9.68 4.16 3.53
CA GLY A 296 10.01 3.78 4.90
C GLY A 296 11.48 3.41 5.06
N LYS A 297 12.01 3.57 6.25
CA LYS A 297 13.30 3.03 6.68
C LYS A 297 13.14 2.38 8.04
N ASN A 298 12.42 1.29 8.04
CA ASN A 298 11.86 0.70 9.24
C ASN A 298 12.94 0.00 10.06
N PHE A 299 12.81 0.10 11.37
CA PHE A 299 13.80 -0.38 12.30
C PHE A 299 13.35 -1.63 13.05
N VAL A 300 14.33 -2.43 13.47
CA VAL A 300 14.20 -3.43 14.51
C VAL A 300 15.20 -3.06 15.61
N MET A 301 14.69 -2.73 16.80
CA MET A 301 15.50 -2.41 17.97
C MET A 301 15.43 -3.56 18.97
N VAL A 302 16.57 -4.12 19.32
CA VAL A 302 16.68 -5.32 20.16
C VAL A 302 17.26 -4.95 21.52
N HIS A 303 16.56 -5.32 22.60
CA HIS A 303 17.06 -5.21 23.98
C HIS A 303 17.75 -6.51 24.39
N PRO A 304 18.78 -6.48 25.28
CA PRO A 304 19.49 -7.69 25.72
C PRO A 304 18.63 -8.79 26.38
N SER A 305 17.40 -8.47 26.81
CA SER A 305 16.46 -9.46 27.37
C SER A 305 15.74 -10.33 26.33
N SER A 306 15.97 -10.08 25.04
CA SER A 306 15.27 -10.75 23.95
C SER A 306 15.83 -12.16 23.67
N ASP A 307 15.09 -12.97 22.91
CA ASP A 307 15.54 -14.24 22.39
C ASP A 307 16.19 -14.07 21.02
N ALA A 308 17.40 -14.61 20.85
CA ALA A 308 18.18 -14.45 19.62
C ALA A 308 17.55 -15.19 18.41
N GLN A 309 16.84 -16.31 18.63
CA GLN A 309 16.15 -17.04 17.56
C GLN A 309 14.95 -16.26 17.03
N GLU A 310 14.14 -15.69 17.93
CA GLU A 310 12.99 -14.86 17.55
C GLU A 310 13.43 -13.63 16.75
N VAL A 311 14.48 -12.96 17.21
CA VAL A 311 15.09 -11.82 16.51
C VAL A 311 15.58 -12.23 15.13
N ALA A 312 16.34 -13.32 15.01
CA ALA A 312 16.89 -13.77 13.73
C ALA A 312 15.79 -14.13 12.73
N VAL A 313 14.70 -14.81 13.16
CA VAL A 313 13.53 -15.10 12.31
C VAL A 313 12.82 -13.82 11.88
N ALA A 314 12.61 -12.88 12.78
CA ALA A 314 11.97 -11.61 12.44
C ALA A 314 12.80 -10.77 11.48
N LEU A 315 14.12 -10.77 11.61
CA LEU A 315 15.03 -10.10 10.66
C LEU A 315 14.97 -10.74 9.28
N LEU A 316 15.04 -12.08 9.19
CA LEU A 316 14.96 -12.79 7.91
C LEU A 316 13.63 -12.52 7.21
N ARG A 317 12.52 -12.77 7.88
CA ARG A 317 11.19 -12.60 7.30
C ARG A 317 10.90 -11.11 7.05
N GLY A 318 11.21 -10.24 7.98
CA GLY A 318 10.94 -8.81 7.88
C GLY A 318 11.71 -8.13 6.76
N ALA A 319 12.96 -8.54 6.51
CA ALA A 319 13.81 -7.93 5.49
C ALA A 319 13.71 -8.56 4.10
N PHE A 320 13.43 -9.86 4.00
CA PHE A 320 13.62 -10.59 2.75
C PHE A 320 12.34 -11.17 2.13
N GLU A 321 11.23 -11.25 2.89
CA GLU A 321 9.94 -11.56 2.29
C GLU A 321 9.65 -10.57 1.15
N TYR A 322 9.23 -11.08 0.00
CA TYR A 322 9.01 -10.30 -1.22
C TYR A 322 10.21 -9.40 -1.58
N GLN A 323 11.42 -9.93 -1.40
CA GLN A 323 12.68 -9.27 -1.73
C GLN A 323 12.84 -7.88 -1.07
N GLY A 324 12.25 -7.68 0.13
CA GLY A 324 12.28 -6.39 0.82
C GLY A 324 11.53 -5.25 0.12
N GLN A 325 10.71 -5.55 -0.90
CA GLN A 325 9.94 -4.57 -1.66
C GLN A 325 8.62 -4.19 -0.98
N LYS A 326 8.69 -3.96 0.32
CA LYS A 326 7.58 -3.48 1.16
C LYS A 326 7.98 -2.15 1.79
N CYS A 327 7.08 -1.17 1.75
CA CYS A 327 7.30 0.11 2.47
C CYS A 327 7.58 -0.11 3.96
N SER A 328 7.08 -1.23 4.53
CA SER A 328 7.23 -1.65 5.93
C SER A 328 8.36 -2.67 6.17
N ALA A 329 9.13 -3.09 5.16
CA ALA A 329 10.18 -4.09 5.34
C ALA A 329 11.22 -3.65 6.38
N ALA A 330 11.70 -4.60 7.20
CA ALA A 330 12.83 -4.35 8.08
C ALA A 330 14.07 -4.05 7.24
N SER A 331 14.61 -2.85 7.36
CA SER A 331 15.73 -2.41 6.52
C SER A 331 16.95 -1.97 7.33
N ARG A 332 16.77 -1.73 8.63
CA ARG A 332 17.84 -1.48 9.59
C ARG A 332 17.54 -2.16 10.92
N ALA A 333 18.57 -2.66 11.59
CA ALA A 333 18.45 -3.28 12.90
C ALA A 333 19.55 -2.80 13.84
N TYR A 334 19.22 -2.71 15.14
CA TYR A 334 20.12 -2.33 16.20
C TYR A 334 20.16 -3.49 17.20
N ILE A 335 21.32 -4.15 17.32
CA ILE A 335 21.48 -5.37 18.08
C ILE A 335 22.51 -5.14 19.20
N PRO A 336 22.23 -5.52 20.46
CA PRO A 336 23.20 -5.39 21.54
C PRO A 336 24.40 -6.32 21.30
N ARG A 337 25.58 -5.85 21.70
CA ARG A 337 26.84 -6.57 21.45
C ARG A 337 26.84 -7.99 22.01
N SER A 338 26.23 -8.21 23.15
CA SER A 338 26.14 -9.54 23.78
C SER A 338 25.35 -10.56 22.98
N MET A 339 24.39 -10.09 22.13
CA MET A 339 23.53 -10.97 21.33
C MET A 339 24.02 -11.14 19.88
N TRP A 340 24.91 -10.25 19.40
CA TRP A 340 25.21 -10.17 17.97
C TRP A 340 25.72 -11.49 17.37
N GLU A 341 26.67 -12.16 18.02
CA GLU A 341 27.25 -13.40 17.45
C GLU A 341 26.22 -14.54 17.40
N ASP A 342 25.33 -14.65 18.38
CA ASP A 342 24.27 -15.67 18.37
C ASP A 342 23.21 -15.35 17.28
N VAL A 343 22.74 -14.10 17.21
CA VAL A 343 21.81 -13.66 16.14
C VAL A 343 22.42 -13.85 14.75
N LYS A 344 23.69 -13.48 14.58
CA LYS A 344 24.42 -13.63 13.31
C LYS A 344 24.51 -15.11 12.87
N SER A 345 24.87 -15.99 13.81
CA SER A 345 24.97 -17.44 13.52
C SER A 345 23.62 -17.99 13.08
N ARG A 346 22.56 -17.76 13.86
CA ARG A 346 21.20 -18.24 13.52
C ARG A 346 20.68 -17.68 12.21
N LEU A 347 20.89 -16.38 11.96
CA LEU A 347 20.51 -15.74 10.70
C LEU A 347 21.27 -16.34 9.51
N GLY A 348 22.58 -16.61 9.67
CA GLY A 348 23.42 -17.25 8.66
C GLY A 348 22.96 -18.66 8.33
N ASP A 349 22.68 -19.48 9.36
CA ASP A 349 22.18 -20.85 9.20
C ASP A 349 20.85 -20.88 8.41
N MET A 350 19.92 -19.97 8.74
CA MET A 350 18.66 -19.84 8.00
C MET A 350 18.89 -19.35 6.57
N LEU A 351 19.72 -18.32 6.36
CA LEU A 351 20.03 -17.80 5.02
C LEU A 351 20.67 -18.84 4.11
N ALA A 352 21.46 -19.77 4.66
CA ALA A 352 22.04 -20.89 3.90
C ALA A 352 20.97 -21.85 3.33
N THR A 353 19.76 -21.86 3.90
CA THR A 353 18.63 -22.67 3.42
C THR A 353 17.70 -21.93 2.47
N VAL A 354 17.82 -20.59 2.38
CA VAL A 354 16.97 -19.75 1.52
C VAL A 354 17.31 -20.00 0.06
N LYS A 355 16.31 -20.45 -0.69
CA LYS A 355 16.39 -20.58 -2.15
C LYS A 355 15.89 -19.32 -2.83
N MET A 356 16.53 -18.95 -3.93
CA MET A 356 16.18 -17.81 -4.77
C MET A 356 16.04 -18.27 -6.23
N GLY A 357 14.92 -17.89 -6.88
CA GLY A 357 14.68 -18.28 -8.26
C GLY A 357 13.31 -17.92 -8.79
N ASP A 358 12.87 -18.65 -9.80
CA ASP A 358 11.58 -18.48 -10.48
C ASP A 358 10.41 -18.72 -9.52
N VAL A 359 9.37 -17.90 -9.64
CA VAL A 359 8.16 -17.98 -8.80
C VAL A 359 7.34 -19.25 -9.04
N ARG A 360 7.51 -19.88 -10.20
CA ARG A 360 6.83 -21.15 -10.54
C ARG A 360 7.36 -22.35 -9.75
N GLU A 361 8.55 -22.21 -9.18
CA GLU A 361 9.13 -23.17 -8.26
C GLU A 361 8.83 -22.75 -6.81
N PHE A 362 7.84 -23.42 -6.20
CA PHE A 362 7.26 -23.04 -4.91
C PHE A 362 8.15 -23.28 -3.69
N ASP A 363 9.36 -23.74 -3.86
CA ASP A 363 10.39 -23.84 -2.83
C ASP A 363 11.35 -22.63 -2.78
N ASN A 364 11.20 -21.68 -3.71
CA ASN A 364 11.93 -20.43 -3.69
C ASN A 364 11.26 -19.44 -2.70
N PHE A 365 12.00 -19.06 -1.67
CA PHE A 365 11.56 -18.08 -0.69
C PHE A 365 11.71 -16.64 -1.21
N VAL A 366 12.79 -16.39 -1.96
CA VAL A 366 13.13 -15.09 -2.57
C VAL A 366 13.09 -15.21 -4.09
N ASN A 367 12.63 -14.17 -4.75
CA ASN A 367 12.53 -14.12 -6.21
C ASN A 367 13.24 -12.85 -6.75
N ALA A 368 12.92 -12.41 -7.97
CA ALA A 368 13.54 -11.23 -8.56
C ALA A 368 12.95 -9.92 -8.01
N VAL A 369 13.72 -8.83 -7.98
CA VAL A 369 13.20 -7.47 -7.79
C VAL A 369 12.47 -7.00 -9.06
N ILE A 370 11.67 -5.94 -8.93
CA ILE A 370 10.62 -5.61 -9.90
C ILE A 370 11.11 -5.25 -11.31
N ASP A 371 12.22 -4.54 -11.43
CA ASP A 371 12.73 -4.06 -12.71
C ASP A 371 14.25 -3.80 -12.69
N GLU A 372 14.79 -3.45 -13.86
CA GLU A 372 16.21 -3.17 -14.05
C GLU A 372 16.67 -1.97 -13.24
N ALA A 373 15.86 -0.91 -13.15
CA ALA A 373 16.21 0.29 -12.40
C ALA A 373 16.37 0.00 -10.89
N SER A 374 15.47 -0.82 -10.34
CA SER A 374 15.55 -1.31 -8.96
C SER A 374 16.79 -2.18 -8.74
N PHE A 375 17.05 -3.11 -9.66
CA PHE A 375 18.25 -3.95 -9.61
C PHE A 375 19.55 -3.13 -9.64
N ASP A 376 19.69 -2.21 -10.60
CA ASP A 376 20.90 -1.40 -10.75
C ASP A 376 21.16 -0.49 -9.54
N ASN A 377 20.08 0.08 -8.97
CA ASN A 377 20.19 0.85 -7.73
C ASN A 377 20.71 -0.01 -6.57
N LEU A 378 20.13 -1.19 -6.36
CA LEU A 378 20.54 -2.11 -5.29
C LEU A 378 21.97 -2.60 -5.47
N ALA A 379 22.34 -2.99 -6.69
CA ALA A 379 23.68 -3.43 -7.04
C ALA A 379 24.74 -2.33 -6.77
N ALA A 380 24.40 -1.06 -7.05
CA ALA A 380 25.27 0.06 -6.77
C ALA A 380 25.52 0.27 -5.27
N TYR A 381 24.47 0.17 -4.42
CA TYR A 381 24.64 0.26 -2.96
C TYR A 381 25.46 -0.92 -2.40
N ILE A 382 25.20 -2.14 -2.86
CA ILE A 382 25.94 -3.33 -2.44
C ILE A 382 27.42 -3.20 -2.87
N HIS A 383 27.69 -2.71 -4.07
CA HIS A 383 29.05 -2.48 -4.56
C HIS A 383 29.82 -1.47 -3.70
N ARG A 384 29.18 -0.33 -3.35
CA ARG A 384 29.79 0.66 -2.44
C ARG A 384 30.05 0.09 -1.06
N ALA A 385 29.12 -0.73 -0.53
CA ALA A 385 29.30 -1.36 0.77
C ALA A 385 30.51 -2.32 0.79
N LYS A 386 30.75 -3.08 -0.30
CA LYS A 386 31.93 -3.94 -0.45
C LYS A 386 33.25 -3.18 -0.44
N GLN A 387 33.25 -1.93 -0.85
CA GLN A 387 34.45 -1.08 -0.95
C GLN A 387 34.62 -0.16 0.25
N SER A 388 33.61 -0.07 1.12
CA SER A 388 33.62 0.86 2.25
C SER A 388 34.44 0.33 3.42
N ASN A 389 35.17 1.24 4.09
CA ASN A 389 35.80 0.94 5.37
C ASN A 389 34.79 0.99 6.55
N ASP A 390 33.61 1.59 6.34
CA ASP A 390 32.58 1.81 7.35
C ASP A 390 31.47 0.74 7.32
N ALA A 391 31.59 -0.25 6.43
CA ALA A 391 30.64 -1.34 6.28
C ALA A 391 31.34 -2.67 5.97
N GLU A 392 30.64 -3.77 6.27
CA GLU A 392 31.06 -5.13 5.93
C GLU A 392 29.83 -5.91 5.41
N ILE A 393 29.98 -6.62 4.28
CA ILE A 393 28.97 -7.57 3.82
C ILE A 393 29.14 -8.86 4.65
N VAL A 394 28.20 -9.11 5.55
CA VAL A 394 28.21 -10.31 6.41
C VAL A 394 27.67 -11.52 5.65
N PHE A 395 26.58 -11.32 4.90
CA PHE A 395 25.97 -12.36 4.07
C PHE A 395 25.51 -11.79 2.74
N GLY A 396 25.51 -12.61 1.70
CA GLY A 396 24.97 -12.26 0.39
C GLY A 396 25.90 -11.40 -0.46
N GLY A 397 25.34 -10.35 -1.06
CA GLY A 397 26.10 -9.38 -1.88
C GLY A 397 26.25 -9.78 -3.35
N VAL A 398 25.59 -10.84 -3.82
CA VAL A 398 25.61 -11.23 -5.24
C VAL A 398 24.38 -10.70 -5.95
N CYS A 399 24.60 -10.13 -7.14
CA CYS A 399 23.56 -9.60 -8.01
C CYS A 399 23.74 -10.21 -9.40
N ASP A 400 22.67 -10.74 -10.02
CA ASP A 400 22.67 -11.31 -11.36
C ASP A 400 21.39 -10.92 -12.12
N LYS A 401 21.54 -10.26 -13.27
CA LYS A 401 20.42 -9.92 -14.16
C LYS A 401 20.50 -10.60 -15.53
N SER A 402 21.18 -11.72 -15.63
CA SER A 402 21.32 -12.45 -16.91
C SER A 402 20.01 -13.07 -17.40
N VAL A 403 19.11 -13.48 -16.50
CA VAL A 403 17.80 -14.08 -16.77
C VAL A 403 16.69 -13.21 -16.17
N GLY A 404 16.76 -12.91 -14.89
CA GLY A 404 15.85 -12.06 -14.12
C GLY A 404 16.64 -11.13 -13.21
N TYR A 405 15.98 -10.19 -12.58
CA TYR A 405 16.59 -9.16 -11.73
C TYR A 405 16.86 -9.72 -10.32
N TYR A 406 17.82 -10.64 -10.19
CA TYR A 406 18.09 -11.36 -8.93
C TYR A 406 19.12 -10.64 -8.08
N VAL A 407 18.70 -10.24 -6.86
CA VAL A 407 19.55 -9.68 -5.82
C VAL A 407 19.49 -10.62 -4.62
N GLN A 408 20.63 -11.20 -4.26
CA GLN A 408 20.70 -12.11 -3.12
C GLN A 408 20.37 -11.38 -1.81
N PRO A 409 19.63 -12.00 -0.87
CA PRO A 409 19.48 -11.47 0.49
C PRO A 409 20.83 -11.06 1.06
N THR A 410 20.95 -9.77 1.36
CA THR A 410 22.24 -9.17 1.72
C THR A 410 22.15 -8.54 3.11
N VAL A 411 23.07 -8.91 4.00
CA VAL A 411 23.21 -8.35 5.32
C VAL A 411 24.49 -7.53 5.39
N ILE A 412 24.36 -6.26 5.73
CA ILE A 412 25.47 -5.32 5.89
C ILE A 412 25.63 -5.00 7.38
N LEU A 413 26.84 -5.16 7.91
CA LEU A 413 27.21 -4.66 9.22
C LEU A 413 27.79 -3.25 9.07
N ALA A 414 27.09 -2.26 9.58
CA ALA A 414 27.56 -0.87 9.59
C ALA A 414 28.41 -0.63 10.84
N LYS A 415 29.60 -0.03 10.66
CA LYS A 415 30.48 0.38 11.76
C LYS A 415 30.07 1.72 12.37
N THR A 416 29.29 2.50 11.60
CA THR A 416 28.74 3.79 12.04
C THR A 416 27.21 3.77 11.93
N PRO A 417 26.48 4.38 12.87
CA PRO A 417 25.02 4.35 12.86
C PRO A 417 24.39 5.17 11.72
N ASN A 418 25.15 6.04 11.07
CA ASN A 418 24.71 6.91 9.97
C ASN A 418 25.23 6.44 8.60
N TYR A 419 25.66 5.19 8.47
CA TYR A 419 26.04 4.63 7.18
C TYR A 419 24.87 4.77 6.18
N GLU A 420 25.16 5.03 4.90
CA GLU A 420 24.12 5.35 3.90
C GLU A 420 22.95 4.36 3.89
N THR A 421 23.23 3.05 4.02
CA THR A 421 22.21 2.02 4.01
C THR A 421 21.43 1.89 5.33
N MET A 422 21.81 2.63 6.40
CA MET A 422 20.98 2.83 7.60
C MET A 422 19.96 3.95 7.40
N CYS A 423 20.22 4.89 6.50
CA CYS A 423 19.45 6.13 6.31
C CYS A 423 18.53 6.10 5.10
N ASP A 424 19.01 5.56 3.97
CA ASP A 424 18.33 5.57 2.69
C ASP A 424 17.40 4.37 2.51
N GLU A 425 16.22 4.62 1.94
CA GLU A 425 15.30 3.55 1.51
C GLU A 425 15.79 2.92 0.22
N LEU A 426 16.16 1.64 0.25
CA LEU A 426 16.68 0.90 -0.91
C LEU A 426 15.58 0.13 -1.64
N PHE A 427 14.52 -0.26 -0.96
CA PHE A 427 13.37 -1.03 -1.46
C PHE A 427 13.76 -2.36 -2.11
N GLY A 428 14.63 -3.10 -1.41
CA GLY A 428 15.20 -4.36 -1.88
C GLY A 428 15.68 -5.25 -0.74
N PRO A 429 16.23 -6.44 -1.03
CA PRO A 429 16.60 -7.43 -0.02
C PRO A 429 17.95 -7.10 0.64
N VAL A 430 18.02 -5.93 1.26
CA VAL A 430 19.21 -5.42 1.96
C VAL A 430 18.82 -5.01 3.37
N LEU A 431 19.40 -5.70 4.35
CA LEU A 431 19.29 -5.41 5.79
C LEU A 431 20.60 -4.84 6.29
N THR A 432 20.57 -3.70 6.95
CA THR A 432 21.76 -3.11 7.58
C THR A 432 21.65 -3.22 9.09
N ILE A 433 22.69 -3.74 9.72
CA ILE A 433 22.76 -3.97 11.16
C ILE A 433 23.82 -3.03 11.77
N TYR A 434 23.47 -2.39 12.88
CA TYR A 434 24.39 -1.68 13.75
C TYR A 434 24.42 -2.37 15.12
N VAL A 435 25.62 -2.72 15.58
CA VAL A 435 25.84 -3.36 16.89
C VAL A 435 26.18 -2.31 17.91
N TYR A 436 25.35 -2.17 18.93
CA TYR A 436 25.51 -1.17 19.98
C TYR A 436 25.98 -1.79 21.31
N PRO A 437 26.66 -1.04 22.20
CA PRO A 437 27.05 -1.51 23.53
C PRO A 437 25.82 -1.76 24.42
N ASP A 438 25.79 -2.88 25.16
CA ASP A 438 24.60 -3.31 25.94
C ASP A 438 24.09 -2.27 26.94
N GLY A 439 24.99 -1.45 27.53
CA GLY A 439 24.60 -0.39 28.45
C GLY A 439 24.05 0.88 27.82
N GLU A 440 24.02 0.97 26.47
CA GLU A 440 23.63 2.17 25.73
C GLU A 440 22.24 2.03 25.05
N TYR A 441 21.33 1.29 25.68
CA TYR A 441 19.98 1.08 25.11
C TYR A 441 19.22 2.39 24.92
N ALA A 442 19.20 3.25 25.97
CA ALA A 442 18.47 4.52 25.94
C ALA A 442 19.04 5.50 24.90
N GLU A 443 20.37 5.60 24.80
CA GLU A 443 21.08 6.41 23.82
C GLU A 443 20.83 5.89 22.40
N THR A 444 20.78 4.57 22.25
CA THR A 444 20.50 3.92 20.96
C THR A 444 19.07 4.16 20.51
N LEU A 445 18.08 4.20 21.40
CA LEU A 445 16.71 4.62 21.06
C LEU A 445 16.68 6.03 20.48
N GLN A 446 17.42 6.98 21.07
CA GLN A 446 17.56 8.35 20.53
C GLN A 446 18.20 8.35 19.14
N LEU A 447 19.13 7.44 18.91
CA LEU A 447 19.76 7.25 17.60
C LEU A 447 18.78 6.69 16.57
N VAL A 448 18.01 5.66 16.92
CA VAL A 448 16.95 5.08 16.07
C VAL A 448 15.99 6.15 15.60
N ASP A 449 15.55 7.05 16.47
CA ASP A 449 14.63 8.14 16.16
C ASP A 449 15.20 9.12 15.12
N ARG A 450 16.49 9.39 15.14
CA ARG A 450 17.16 10.43 14.33
C ARG A 450 17.83 9.93 13.05
N THR A 451 18.10 8.63 12.93
CA THR A 451 18.89 8.07 11.82
C THR A 451 18.20 8.24 10.46
N ALA A 452 16.87 8.17 10.40
CA ALA A 452 16.13 8.28 9.16
C ALA A 452 15.01 9.32 9.26
N LYS A 453 14.71 9.94 8.13
CA LYS A 453 13.63 10.93 7.99
C LYS A 453 12.22 10.33 7.98
N TYR A 454 12.11 9.01 7.97
CA TYR A 454 10.87 8.26 7.86
C TYR A 454 10.26 7.94 9.22
N GLY A 455 8.94 7.67 9.25
CA GLY A 455 8.21 7.26 10.43
C GLY A 455 7.05 6.33 10.08
N LEU A 456 7.31 5.25 9.29
CA LEU A 456 6.27 4.34 8.84
C LEU A 456 6.04 3.20 9.83
N THR A 457 6.99 2.28 9.96
CA THR A 457 6.89 1.17 10.89
C THR A 457 8.18 1.00 11.71
N GLY A 458 8.05 0.35 12.85
CA GLY A 458 9.17 0.00 13.70
C GLY A 458 8.82 -1.15 14.62
N SER A 459 9.83 -1.87 15.06
CA SER A 459 9.69 -2.97 15.98
C SER A 459 10.72 -2.90 17.10
N ILE A 460 10.32 -3.34 18.28
CA ILE A 460 11.23 -3.62 19.40
C ILE A 460 11.10 -5.08 19.81
N PHE A 461 12.23 -5.68 20.16
CA PHE A 461 12.30 -6.97 20.82
C PHE A 461 12.76 -6.75 22.26
N SER A 462 11.94 -7.11 23.24
CA SER A 462 12.25 -6.97 24.66
C SER A 462 11.30 -7.80 25.51
N TYR A 463 11.83 -8.51 26.48
CA TYR A 463 11.07 -9.10 27.59
C TYR A 463 11.16 -8.26 28.89
N ASP A 464 11.94 -7.17 28.86
CA ASP A 464 11.97 -6.17 29.93
C ASP A 464 10.87 -5.13 29.74
N ARG A 465 9.97 -5.03 30.70
CA ARG A 465 8.82 -4.14 30.62
C ARG A 465 9.21 -2.66 30.68
N TYR A 466 10.26 -2.32 31.46
CA TYR A 466 10.74 -0.94 31.54
C TYR A 466 11.44 -0.49 30.25
N ALA A 467 12.23 -1.39 29.66
CA ALA A 467 12.85 -1.13 28.36
C ALA A 467 11.80 -0.95 27.25
N THR A 468 10.72 -1.75 27.29
CA THR A 468 9.59 -1.61 26.36
C THR A 468 8.91 -0.25 26.49
N GLU A 469 8.60 0.17 27.72
CA GLU A 469 7.95 1.46 27.98
C GLU A 469 8.84 2.64 27.58
N LEU A 470 10.13 2.59 27.89
CA LEU A 470 11.11 3.58 27.46
C LEU A 470 11.16 3.70 25.93
N ALA A 471 11.13 2.57 25.21
CA ALA A 471 11.13 2.58 23.76
C ALA A 471 9.84 3.19 23.18
N LEU A 472 8.67 2.85 23.74
CA LEU A 472 7.38 3.41 23.31
C LEU A 472 7.35 4.93 23.46
N GLN A 473 7.88 5.46 24.57
CA GLN A 473 7.96 6.90 24.82
C GLN A 473 8.97 7.59 23.90
N THR A 474 10.17 7.01 23.76
CA THR A 474 11.25 7.64 22.99
C THR A 474 10.95 7.64 21.49
N LEU A 475 10.29 6.59 20.99
CA LEU A 475 10.04 6.36 19.57
C LEU A 475 8.60 6.68 19.14
N GLU A 476 7.83 7.44 19.93
CA GLU A 476 6.41 7.74 19.69
C GLU A 476 6.12 8.31 18.29
N HIS A 477 7.08 9.06 17.72
CA HIS A 477 6.98 9.64 16.38
C HIS A 477 7.78 8.90 15.31
N ALA A 478 8.55 7.87 15.68
CA ALA A 478 9.42 7.14 14.77
C ALA A 478 8.67 6.08 13.92
N ALA A 479 7.45 5.72 14.31
CA ALA A 479 6.63 4.74 13.60
C ALA A 479 5.14 5.03 13.75
N GLY A 480 4.39 4.98 12.64
CA GLY A 480 2.93 5.02 12.65
C GLY A 480 2.32 3.67 13.01
N ASN A 481 2.99 2.56 12.67
CA ASN A 481 2.66 1.21 13.13
C ASN A 481 3.86 0.66 13.92
N PHE A 482 3.64 0.37 15.18
CA PHE A 482 4.67 -0.04 16.13
C PHE A 482 4.41 -1.47 16.61
N TYR A 483 5.43 -2.33 16.56
CA TYR A 483 5.35 -3.75 16.88
C TYR A 483 6.23 -4.09 18.09
N ILE A 484 5.77 -5.00 18.92
CA ILE A 484 6.53 -5.52 20.08
C ILE A 484 6.67 -7.02 19.92
N ASN A 485 7.92 -7.51 19.92
CA ASN A 485 8.27 -8.92 19.72
C ASN A 485 7.70 -9.52 18.43
N ASP A 486 7.64 -8.71 17.36
CA ASP A 486 7.28 -9.14 16.01
C ASP A 486 8.09 -8.32 15.00
N LYS A 487 8.13 -8.77 13.74
CA LYS A 487 8.73 -8.02 12.63
C LYS A 487 7.93 -6.74 12.33
N PRO A 488 8.53 -5.66 11.80
CA PRO A 488 7.85 -4.38 11.57
C PRO A 488 6.95 -4.37 10.33
N THR A 489 6.53 -5.52 9.82
CA THR A 489 5.74 -5.67 8.59
C THR A 489 4.68 -6.75 8.73
N GLY A 490 3.64 -6.69 7.87
CA GLY A 490 2.55 -7.67 7.87
C GLY A 490 1.30 -7.16 8.60
N ALA A 491 1.03 -5.84 8.53
CA ALA A 491 -0.23 -5.27 9.01
C ALA A 491 -1.44 -5.95 8.35
N VAL A 492 -2.48 -6.20 9.13
CA VAL A 492 -3.73 -6.82 8.69
C VAL A 492 -4.86 -5.81 8.79
N VAL A 493 -5.64 -5.65 7.74
CA VAL A 493 -6.79 -4.73 7.71
C VAL A 493 -7.76 -5.03 8.85
N GLY A 494 -8.22 -3.99 9.53
CA GLY A 494 -9.10 -4.13 10.70
C GLY A 494 -8.38 -4.46 12.01
N GLN A 495 -7.10 -4.86 11.97
CA GLN A 495 -6.26 -5.12 13.14
C GLN A 495 -5.22 -4.03 13.34
N GLN A 496 -4.45 -3.69 12.30
CA GLN A 496 -3.45 -2.62 12.33
C GLN A 496 -3.69 -1.65 11.15
N PRO A 497 -4.60 -0.66 11.28
CA PRO A 497 -4.76 0.38 10.26
C PRO A 497 -3.42 1.02 9.92
N PHE A 498 -3.09 1.05 8.62
CA PHE A 498 -1.73 1.28 8.17
C PHE A 498 -1.48 2.73 7.78
N GLY A 499 -0.35 3.27 8.23
CA GLY A 499 0.11 4.60 7.86
C GLY A 499 1.21 5.10 8.77
N GLY A 500 2.01 6.01 8.24
CA GLY A 500 3.12 6.64 8.94
C GLY A 500 3.18 8.15 8.78
N SER A 501 3.97 8.78 9.62
CA SER A 501 4.22 10.21 9.66
C SER A 501 5.59 10.59 9.09
N ARG A 502 6.04 11.83 9.29
CA ARG A 502 7.30 12.35 8.74
C ARG A 502 7.33 12.19 7.21
N ALA A 503 8.45 11.77 6.64
CA ALA A 503 8.57 11.55 5.21
C ALA A 503 7.89 10.26 4.70
N SER A 504 7.14 9.54 5.56
CA SER A 504 6.42 8.31 5.18
C SER A 504 4.95 8.54 4.80
N GLY A 505 4.45 9.77 4.92
CA GLY A 505 3.11 10.08 4.45
C GLY A 505 2.27 10.92 5.40
N THR A 506 0.98 10.94 5.15
CA THR A 506 -0.01 11.77 5.86
C THR A 506 -0.70 11.05 7.03
N ASN A 507 -0.35 9.80 7.27
CA ASN A 507 -0.81 8.96 8.39
C ASN A 507 -2.34 8.85 8.49
N ASP A 508 -3.02 8.70 7.37
CA ASP A 508 -4.48 8.63 7.29
C ASP A 508 -5.06 7.23 7.53
N LYS A 509 -4.24 6.28 7.98
CA LYS A 509 -4.64 4.94 8.44
C LYS A 509 -5.49 4.16 7.44
N ALA A 510 -4.86 3.76 6.32
CA ALA A 510 -5.47 2.89 5.33
C ALA A 510 -6.06 1.62 6.00
N GLY A 511 -7.24 1.19 5.55
CA GLY A 511 -7.98 0.09 6.16
C GLY A 511 -8.67 0.44 7.48
N GLY A 512 -8.83 1.73 7.77
CA GLY A 512 -9.55 2.24 8.93
C GLY A 512 -10.56 3.34 8.57
N PRO A 513 -11.47 3.72 9.49
CA PRO A 513 -12.50 4.73 9.24
C PRO A 513 -11.92 6.13 8.99
N ILE A 514 -10.73 6.43 9.53
CA ILE A 514 -10.04 7.73 9.34
C ILE A 514 -9.75 7.96 7.86
N ASN A 515 -9.30 6.92 7.13
CA ASN A 515 -9.04 7.02 5.69
C ASN A 515 -10.32 7.34 4.92
N LEU A 516 -11.43 6.63 5.22
CA LEU A 516 -12.70 6.84 4.52
C LEU A 516 -13.25 8.25 4.73
N LEU A 517 -13.10 8.82 5.93
CA LEU A 517 -13.54 10.20 6.24
C LEU A 517 -12.84 11.26 5.38
N LYS A 518 -11.61 11.00 4.91
CA LYS A 518 -10.91 11.92 3.99
C LYS A 518 -11.65 12.08 2.67
N TRP A 519 -12.41 11.08 2.26
CA TRP A 519 -13.14 11.07 0.99
C TRP A 519 -14.57 11.57 1.10
N CYS A 520 -14.90 12.23 2.22
CA CYS A 520 -16.21 12.85 2.46
C CYS A 520 -16.12 14.37 2.54
N SER A 521 -17.19 15.04 2.09
CA SER A 521 -17.48 16.45 2.33
C SER A 521 -18.78 16.54 3.15
N PRO A 522 -18.71 16.54 4.49
CA PRO A 522 -19.89 16.55 5.34
C PRO A 522 -20.71 17.83 5.17
N ARG A 523 -22.05 17.72 5.20
CA ARG A 523 -22.99 18.83 5.22
C ARG A 523 -23.97 18.65 6.36
N CYS A 524 -23.97 19.57 7.32
CA CYS A 524 -24.98 19.61 8.36
C CYS A 524 -26.24 20.34 7.86
N ILE A 525 -27.40 19.74 8.07
CA ILE A 525 -28.70 20.30 7.74
C ILE A 525 -29.49 20.44 9.04
N LYS A 526 -29.97 21.67 9.30
CA LYS A 526 -30.91 21.97 10.39
C LYS A 526 -32.27 22.24 9.77
N GLU A 527 -33.29 21.48 10.15
CA GLU A 527 -34.67 21.68 9.78
C GLU A 527 -35.45 22.07 11.04
N THR A 528 -35.96 23.31 11.09
CA THR A 528 -36.71 23.84 12.24
C THR A 528 -38.19 23.66 12.00
N TYR A 529 -38.89 22.96 12.92
CA TYR A 529 -40.33 22.68 12.80
C TYR A 529 -41.18 23.91 13.16
N THR A 530 -40.68 24.77 14.04
CA THR A 530 -41.37 25.99 14.50
C THR A 530 -40.44 27.19 14.32
N PRO A 531 -40.34 27.74 13.09
CA PRO A 531 -39.52 28.93 12.85
C PRO A 531 -40.00 30.12 13.69
N PRO A 532 -39.09 30.93 14.27
CA PRO A 532 -39.48 32.11 15.01
C PRO A 532 -40.17 33.15 14.09
N THR A 533 -41.24 33.76 14.58
CA THR A 533 -42.01 34.78 13.88
C THR A 533 -41.78 36.20 14.42
N ASP A 534 -41.07 36.33 15.54
CA ASP A 534 -40.63 37.58 16.15
C ASP A 534 -39.10 37.58 16.24
N TYR A 535 -38.46 38.69 15.86
CA TYR A 535 -37.02 38.85 15.93
C TYR A 535 -36.51 39.17 17.35
N THR A 536 -37.41 39.60 18.24
CA THR A 536 -37.03 40.04 19.59
C THR A 536 -36.69 38.87 20.51
N TYR A 537 -35.54 38.95 21.16
CA TYR A 537 -35.16 38.05 22.25
C TYR A 537 -35.66 38.57 23.60
N PRO A 538 -35.75 37.70 24.63
CA PRO A 538 -36.25 38.08 25.95
C PRO A 538 -35.56 39.30 26.57
N PHE A 539 -34.28 39.51 26.30
CA PHE A 539 -33.51 40.65 26.81
C PHE A 539 -33.90 42.00 26.19
N LEU A 540 -34.65 42.00 25.09
CA LEU A 540 -35.17 43.19 24.45
C LEU A 540 -36.58 43.58 24.96
N LYS A 541 -37.19 42.75 25.76
CA LYS A 541 -38.49 42.93 26.38
C LYS A 541 -38.31 43.30 27.83
#